data_e3aa3f0a8c26eea68b365cd915ec18da
#
_entry.id   e3aa3f0a8c26eea68b365cd915ec18da
#
_cell.length_a   1.000
_cell.length_b   1.000
_cell.length_c   1.000
_cell.angle_alpha   90.00
_cell.angle_beta   90.00
_cell.angle_gamma   90.00
#
_symmetry.space_group_name_H-M   'P 1'
#
loop_
_entity.id
_entity.type
_entity.pdbx_description
1 polymer ?
#
loop_
_entity_poly.entity_id
_entity_poly.type
_entity_poly.pdbx_seq_one_letter_code
_entity_poly.pdbx_strand_id
1 'polypeptide(L)'
;MTTRTVLVINSGSSSIKYQLIDPDSGESLASGIVERIGDTTGSITHKRAGEKTEITEPVPDHGFGLAEVLRLFEEKGPSLAEANIVAVGHRVVQGGRYFSGPALINDDVVATIEELVPLGPLHNPAHLKGIEVGRELLADVPHVAVFDTAFFQNLPEEAARYGLNRKVADTYSIRRYGAHGTSHHFVSGEISKRLGRDDLKQIVLHLGNGASVSAVVNDRAVETSMGLTPLEGLVMGGRTGDIDPAAVFHLVRVAGMSIDEIDHLFNRESGMRGLTGQQDMREVWRLVDAGDQNARDAIDVYVHRLLKYVGAYIAVMGGVDAITFTAGIGENDSRVRAELCRRLSYLGVRIDAEANAVRASEPVTISTPESSVVITVFPTNEELAIARQAVTLL
;
A
#
# COMPACT_ATOMS: atom_id res chain seq x y z
N MET A 1 -8.56 -12.60 30.91
CA MET A 1 -9.45 -12.23 29.79
C MET A 1 -8.92 -12.98 28.59
N THR A 2 -9.74 -13.69 27.86
CA THR A 2 -9.32 -14.33 26.60
C THR A 2 -8.98 -13.22 25.61
N THR A 3 -7.77 -13.23 25.08
CA THR A 3 -7.26 -12.29 24.07
C THR A 3 -8.18 -12.35 22.84
N ARG A 4 -8.72 -11.22 22.40
CA ARG A 4 -9.49 -11.17 21.15
C ARG A 4 -8.53 -11.14 19.97
N THR A 5 -8.87 -11.82 18.89
CA THR A 5 -8.03 -11.85 17.69
C THR A 5 -8.84 -11.52 16.45
N VAL A 6 -8.13 -11.06 15.42
CA VAL A 6 -8.68 -10.81 14.07
C VAL A 6 -7.88 -11.62 13.06
N LEU A 7 -8.57 -12.35 12.21
CA LEU A 7 -7.95 -12.96 11.03
C LEU A 7 -7.97 -11.94 9.89
N VAL A 8 -6.83 -11.45 9.49
CA VAL A 8 -6.70 -10.53 8.35
C VAL A 8 -6.38 -11.31 7.09
N ILE A 9 -7.14 -11.04 6.02
CA ILE A 9 -6.97 -11.64 4.70
C ILE A 9 -6.74 -10.54 3.66
N ASN A 10 -5.67 -10.68 2.90
CA ASN A 10 -5.34 -9.80 1.79
C ASN A 10 -5.16 -10.65 0.53
N SER A 11 -6.22 -10.73 -0.28
CA SER A 11 -6.28 -11.53 -1.51
C SER A 11 -5.81 -10.73 -2.71
N GLY A 12 -4.68 -11.13 -3.31
CA GLY A 12 -4.23 -10.64 -4.60
C GLY A 12 -4.67 -11.57 -5.74
N SER A 13 -4.39 -11.20 -6.99
CA SER A 13 -4.78 -11.99 -8.18
C SER A 13 -4.18 -13.41 -8.20
N SER A 14 -2.97 -13.58 -7.64
CA SER A 14 -2.24 -14.86 -7.62
C SER A 14 -1.68 -15.18 -6.23
N SER A 15 -2.16 -14.54 -5.18
CA SER A 15 -1.68 -14.77 -3.82
C SER A 15 -2.71 -14.40 -2.76
N ILE A 16 -2.63 -15.02 -1.59
CA ILE A 16 -3.37 -14.66 -0.39
C ILE A 16 -2.37 -14.49 0.73
N LYS A 17 -2.26 -13.30 1.31
CA LYS A 17 -1.57 -13.08 2.58
C LYS A 17 -2.57 -13.12 3.71
N TYR A 18 -2.19 -13.72 4.83
CA TYR A 18 -3.04 -13.77 6.00
C TYR A 18 -2.23 -13.59 7.29
N GLN A 19 -2.91 -13.09 8.30
CA GLN A 19 -2.35 -12.97 9.64
C GLN A 19 -3.45 -13.06 10.69
N LEU A 20 -3.23 -13.89 11.71
CA LEU A 20 -4.02 -13.90 12.93
C LEU A 20 -3.32 -13.00 13.95
N ILE A 21 -3.97 -11.90 14.34
CA ILE A 21 -3.35 -10.84 15.12
C ILE A 21 -4.25 -10.39 16.28
N ASP A 22 -3.63 -10.09 17.41
CA ASP A 22 -4.27 -9.34 18.50
C ASP A 22 -4.27 -7.85 18.16
N PRO A 23 -5.43 -7.20 17.94
CA PRO A 23 -5.52 -5.79 17.58
C PRO A 23 -5.06 -4.83 18.68
N ASP A 24 -5.08 -5.26 19.93
CA ASP A 24 -4.73 -4.43 21.09
C ASP A 24 -3.22 -4.37 21.30
N SER A 25 -2.55 -5.52 21.37
CA SER A 25 -1.10 -5.61 21.53
C SER A 25 -0.32 -5.48 20.22
N GLY A 26 -0.93 -5.85 19.08
CA GLY A 26 -0.26 -5.98 17.79
C GLY A 26 0.52 -7.29 17.64
N GLU A 27 0.39 -8.22 18.57
CA GLU A 27 1.07 -9.51 18.51
C GLU A 27 0.48 -10.38 17.37
N SER A 28 1.36 -10.87 16.49
CA SER A 28 1.02 -11.84 15.45
C SER A 28 1.10 -13.26 16.00
N LEU A 29 -0.03 -13.93 16.14
CA LEU A 29 -0.11 -15.31 16.62
C LEU A 29 0.28 -16.32 15.53
N ALA A 30 -0.07 -16.00 14.28
CA ALA A 30 0.35 -16.76 13.09
C ALA A 30 0.23 -15.86 11.86
N SER A 31 1.03 -16.16 10.84
CA SER A 31 0.98 -15.46 9.55
C SER A 31 1.36 -16.39 8.43
N GLY A 32 1.00 -16.02 7.19
CA GLY A 32 1.42 -16.80 6.06
C GLY A 32 1.06 -16.19 4.72
N ILE A 33 1.41 -16.93 3.68
CA ILE A 33 1.15 -16.54 2.31
C ILE A 33 0.89 -17.78 1.47
N VAL A 34 -0.10 -17.68 0.60
CA VAL A 34 -0.33 -18.58 -0.54
C VAL A 34 0.15 -17.83 -1.77
N GLU A 35 0.96 -18.45 -2.61
CA GLU A 35 1.54 -17.82 -3.80
C GLU A 35 1.34 -18.69 -5.04
N ARG A 36 1.33 -18.05 -6.20
CA ARG A 36 1.19 -18.68 -7.53
C ARG A 36 -0.12 -19.46 -7.66
N ILE A 37 -1.21 -18.85 -7.18
CA ILE A 37 -2.56 -19.38 -7.36
C ILE A 37 -2.87 -19.40 -8.86
N GLY A 38 -3.35 -20.54 -9.35
CA GLY A 38 -3.64 -20.79 -10.75
C GLY A 38 -2.47 -21.36 -11.55
N ASP A 39 -1.26 -21.41 -10.98
CA ASP A 39 -0.09 -21.99 -11.62
C ASP A 39 0.00 -23.51 -11.32
N THR A 40 0.81 -24.21 -12.13
CA THR A 40 1.07 -25.64 -11.95
C THR A 40 1.87 -25.97 -10.68
N THR A 41 2.54 -24.99 -10.11
CA THR A 41 3.32 -25.10 -8.86
C THR A 41 3.03 -23.90 -7.99
N GLY A 42 2.16 -24.04 -7.00
CA GLY A 42 1.92 -23.05 -5.96
C GLY A 42 2.81 -23.27 -4.72
N SER A 43 2.78 -22.35 -3.81
CA SER A 43 3.41 -22.52 -2.49
C SER A 43 2.53 -21.92 -1.38
N ILE A 44 2.51 -22.59 -0.24
CA ILE A 44 1.80 -22.17 0.94
C ILE A 44 2.80 -22.13 2.08
N THR A 45 2.97 -20.97 2.67
CA THR A 45 3.83 -20.78 3.84
C THR A 45 2.97 -20.42 5.05
N HIS A 46 3.17 -21.12 6.16
CA HIS A 46 2.56 -20.82 7.45
C HIS A 46 3.68 -20.61 8.50
N LYS A 47 3.58 -19.55 9.28
CA LYS A 47 4.55 -19.19 10.32
C LYS A 47 3.86 -19.04 11.65
N ARG A 48 4.39 -19.69 12.69
CA ARG A 48 3.91 -19.59 14.07
C ARG A 48 5.06 -19.78 15.05
N ALA A 49 5.17 -18.93 16.06
CA ALA A 49 6.14 -19.03 17.14
C ALA A 49 7.59 -19.28 16.67
N GLY A 50 7.99 -18.67 15.55
CA GLY A 50 9.31 -18.82 14.94
C GLY A 50 9.46 -20.06 14.03
N GLU A 51 8.52 -20.98 14.02
CA GLU A 51 8.49 -22.11 13.09
C GLU A 51 7.89 -21.72 11.74
N LYS A 52 8.45 -22.26 10.66
CA LYS A 52 7.95 -22.11 9.29
C LYS A 52 7.56 -23.47 8.72
N THR A 53 6.32 -23.62 8.33
CA THR A 53 5.83 -24.74 7.50
C THR A 53 5.69 -24.26 6.05
N GLU A 54 6.21 -25.02 5.11
CA GLU A 54 6.13 -24.71 3.69
C GLU A 54 5.63 -25.92 2.92
N ILE A 55 4.61 -25.73 2.09
CA ILE A 55 4.01 -26.74 1.23
C ILE A 55 4.16 -26.25 -0.20
N THR A 56 4.62 -27.11 -1.09
CA THR A 56 4.71 -26.84 -2.53
C THR A 56 3.80 -27.81 -3.25
N GLU A 57 2.69 -27.31 -3.76
CA GLU A 57 1.69 -28.07 -4.50
C GLU A 57 0.90 -27.14 -5.42
N PRO A 58 0.19 -27.67 -6.44
CA PRO A 58 -0.72 -26.84 -7.23
C PRO A 58 -1.80 -26.21 -6.35
N VAL A 59 -2.01 -24.92 -6.49
CA VAL A 59 -3.11 -24.17 -5.85
C VAL A 59 -4.04 -23.69 -6.96
N PRO A 60 -5.11 -24.44 -7.27
CA PRO A 60 -5.93 -24.16 -8.45
C PRO A 60 -6.67 -22.83 -8.37
N ASP A 61 -7.12 -22.44 -7.17
CA ASP A 61 -7.89 -21.22 -6.96
C ASP A 61 -7.78 -20.69 -5.51
N HIS A 62 -8.41 -19.56 -5.25
CA HIS A 62 -8.42 -18.91 -3.92
C HIS A 62 -9.19 -19.73 -2.87
N GLY A 63 -10.21 -20.49 -3.31
CA GLY A 63 -10.98 -21.37 -2.42
C GLY A 63 -10.11 -22.45 -1.84
N PHE A 64 -9.40 -23.18 -2.71
CA PHE A 64 -8.42 -24.18 -2.29
C PHE A 64 -7.35 -23.58 -1.40
N GLY A 65 -6.76 -22.44 -1.81
CA GLY A 65 -5.71 -21.78 -1.05
C GLY A 65 -6.14 -21.40 0.37
N LEU A 66 -7.35 -20.85 0.54
CA LEU A 66 -7.85 -20.47 1.87
C LEU A 66 -8.24 -21.69 2.69
N ALA A 67 -8.80 -22.75 2.09
CA ALA A 67 -9.09 -24.01 2.78
C ALA A 67 -7.80 -24.65 3.35
N GLU A 68 -6.72 -24.65 2.57
CA GLU A 68 -5.41 -25.13 3.03
C GLU A 68 -4.84 -24.26 4.17
N VAL A 69 -5.04 -22.94 4.12
CA VAL A 69 -4.68 -22.05 5.23
C VAL A 69 -5.43 -22.45 6.51
N LEU A 70 -6.75 -22.69 6.44
CA LEU A 70 -7.54 -23.13 7.59
C LEU A 70 -7.07 -24.50 8.11
N ARG A 71 -6.76 -25.43 7.21
CA ARG A 71 -6.17 -26.75 7.59
C ARG A 71 -4.84 -26.58 8.34
N LEU A 72 -3.98 -25.65 7.89
CA LEU A 72 -2.72 -25.38 8.57
C LEU A 72 -2.92 -24.76 9.97
N PHE A 73 -3.94 -23.94 10.16
CA PHE A 73 -4.32 -23.48 11.50
C PHE A 73 -4.73 -24.65 12.41
N GLU A 74 -5.49 -25.63 11.90
CA GLU A 74 -5.88 -26.81 12.70
C GLU A 74 -4.67 -27.73 13.01
N GLU A 75 -3.78 -27.95 12.05
CA GLU A 75 -2.65 -28.87 12.21
C GLU A 75 -1.45 -28.28 12.94
N LYS A 76 -1.17 -26.99 12.71
CA LYS A 76 0.01 -26.28 13.21
C LYS A 76 -0.36 -25.21 14.25
N GLY A 77 -1.64 -24.87 14.32
CA GLY A 77 -2.21 -23.89 15.22
C GLY A 77 -1.86 -22.42 14.90
N PRO A 78 -2.34 -21.49 15.74
CA PRO A 78 -3.27 -21.79 16.83
C PRO A 78 -4.61 -22.27 16.30
N SER A 79 -5.33 -23.15 17.04
CA SER A 79 -6.70 -23.55 16.66
C SER A 79 -7.58 -22.31 16.57
N LEU A 80 -8.25 -22.13 15.44
CA LEU A 80 -9.12 -20.97 15.20
C LEU A 80 -10.33 -20.97 16.15
N ALA A 81 -10.79 -22.15 16.55
CA ALA A 81 -11.88 -22.31 17.54
C ALA A 81 -11.49 -21.77 18.94
N GLU A 82 -10.20 -21.91 19.31
CA GLU A 82 -9.67 -21.45 20.59
C GLU A 82 -9.11 -20.03 20.55
N ALA A 83 -8.83 -19.53 19.36
CA ALA A 83 -8.16 -18.23 19.15
C ALA A 83 -9.06 -17.02 19.42
N ASN A 84 -10.36 -17.22 19.78
CA ASN A 84 -11.32 -16.14 20.02
C ASN A 84 -11.33 -15.10 18.89
N ILE A 85 -11.55 -15.56 17.65
CA ILE A 85 -11.63 -14.68 16.48
C ILE A 85 -12.92 -13.88 16.56
N VAL A 86 -12.79 -12.56 16.71
CA VAL A 86 -13.92 -11.64 16.81
C VAL A 86 -14.33 -11.05 15.47
N ALA A 87 -13.41 -11.04 14.49
CA ALA A 87 -13.68 -10.59 13.11
C ALA A 87 -12.71 -11.21 12.10
N VAL A 88 -13.13 -11.25 10.83
CA VAL A 88 -12.27 -11.42 9.68
C VAL A 88 -12.15 -10.08 8.94
N GLY A 89 -10.96 -9.52 8.89
CA GLY A 89 -10.67 -8.27 8.19
C GLY A 89 -10.20 -8.53 6.75
N HIS A 90 -10.87 -7.93 5.77
CA HIS A 90 -10.50 -8.03 4.36
C HIS A 90 -9.98 -6.71 3.84
N ARG A 91 -8.78 -6.71 3.23
CA ARG A 91 -8.33 -5.56 2.47
C ARG A 91 -9.09 -5.47 1.16
N VAL A 92 -9.56 -4.26 0.82
CA VAL A 92 -10.15 -3.92 -0.47
C VAL A 92 -9.47 -2.66 -1.00
N VAL A 93 -8.95 -2.68 -2.24
CA VAL A 93 -8.23 -1.50 -2.76
C VAL A 93 -9.21 -0.38 -3.06
N GLN A 94 -10.26 -0.62 -3.85
CA GLN A 94 -11.13 0.45 -4.34
C GLN A 94 -12.51 0.43 -3.65
N GLY A 95 -12.78 1.49 -2.87
CA GLY A 95 -14.05 1.71 -2.17
C GLY A 95 -14.94 2.78 -2.84
N GLY A 96 -14.47 3.37 -3.94
CA GLY A 96 -15.24 4.37 -4.69
C GLY A 96 -15.62 5.58 -3.84
N ARG A 97 -16.81 6.10 -4.10
CA ARG A 97 -17.44 7.17 -3.29
C ARG A 97 -18.31 6.62 -2.16
N TYR A 98 -18.42 5.31 -2.04
CA TYR A 98 -19.37 4.67 -1.14
C TYR A 98 -18.79 4.45 0.25
N PHE A 99 -17.48 4.20 0.36
CA PHE A 99 -16.85 3.82 1.61
C PHE A 99 -15.82 4.85 2.08
N SER A 100 -16.12 5.53 3.19
CA SER A 100 -15.22 6.47 3.88
C SER A 100 -14.56 5.90 5.13
N GLY A 101 -14.74 4.60 5.38
CA GLY A 101 -14.20 3.84 6.51
C GLY A 101 -14.44 2.35 6.30
N PRO A 102 -14.16 1.51 7.32
CA PRO A 102 -14.44 0.09 7.26
C PRO A 102 -15.95 -0.18 7.19
N ALA A 103 -16.35 -1.32 6.62
CA ALA A 103 -17.74 -1.73 6.51
C ALA A 103 -17.94 -3.19 6.89
N LEU A 104 -18.98 -3.50 7.69
CA LEU A 104 -19.45 -4.86 7.91
C LEU A 104 -19.97 -5.44 6.59
N ILE A 105 -19.42 -6.56 6.18
CA ILE A 105 -19.73 -7.16 4.89
C ILE A 105 -21.07 -7.89 4.95
N ASN A 106 -22.01 -7.39 4.19
CA ASN A 106 -23.29 -8.03 3.83
C ASN A 106 -23.39 -8.11 2.30
N ASP A 107 -24.49 -8.55 1.76
CA ASP A 107 -24.66 -8.72 0.32
C ASP A 107 -24.70 -7.40 -0.43
N ASP A 108 -25.18 -6.31 0.20
CA ASP A 108 -25.15 -4.96 -0.39
C ASP A 108 -23.70 -4.44 -0.51
N VAL A 109 -22.86 -4.69 0.48
CA VAL A 109 -21.43 -4.32 0.43
C VAL A 109 -20.71 -5.11 -0.67
N VAL A 110 -20.99 -6.42 -0.79
CA VAL A 110 -20.42 -7.26 -1.87
C VAL A 110 -20.84 -6.72 -3.22
N ALA A 111 -22.14 -6.47 -3.44
CA ALA A 111 -22.65 -5.90 -4.69
C ALA A 111 -22.02 -4.55 -5.02
N THR A 112 -21.83 -3.67 -4.02
CA THR A 112 -21.16 -2.38 -4.20
C THR A 112 -19.70 -2.54 -4.60
N ILE A 113 -18.96 -3.46 -3.99
CA ILE A 113 -17.55 -3.73 -4.37
C ILE A 113 -17.49 -4.30 -5.79
N GLU A 114 -18.47 -5.11 -6.21
CA GLU A 114 -18.59 -5.63 -7.58
C GLU A 114 -18.84 -4.49 -8.59
N GLU A 115 -19.73 -3.56 -8.28
CA GLU A 115 -19.97 -2.35 -9.09
C GLU A 115 -18.70 -1.52 -9.27
N LEU A 116 -17.80 -1.53 -8.28
CA LEU A 116 -16.54 -0.80 -8.30
C LEU A 116 -15.40 -1.51 -9.05
N VAL A 117 -15.59 -2.72 -9.57
CA VAL A 117 -14.58 -3.45 -10.35
C VAL A 117 -14.01 -2.61 -11.51
N PRO A 118 -14.79 -1.84 -12.28
CA PRO A 118 -14.24 -0.99 -13.34
C PRO A 118 -13.25 0.09 -12.87
N LEU A 119 -13.31 0.51 -11.59
CA LEU A 119 -12.36 1.46 -10.99
C LEU A 119 -11.11 0.78 -10.40
N GLY A 120 -11.17 -0.53 -10.15
CA GLY A 120 -10.07 -1.31 -9.60
C GLY A 120 -9.94 -2.70 -10.26
N PRO A 121 -9.85 -2.79 -11.60
CA PRO A 121 -9.96 -4.06 -12.32
C PRO A 121 -8.82 -5.05 -12.02
N LEU A 122 -7.67 -4.54 -11.60
CA LEU A 122 -6.50 -5.36 -11.24
C LEU A 122 -6.55 -5.93 -9.82
N HIS A 123 -7.49 -5.45 -8.97
CA HIS A 123 -7.48 -5.75 -7.53
C HIS A 123 -8.84 -6.23 -7.01
N ASN A 124 -9.92 -5.46 -7.23
CA ASN A 124 -11.23 -5.76 -6.65
C ASN A 124 -11.79 -7.15 -6.96
N PRO A 125 -11.61 -7.73 -8.18
CA PRO A 125 -12.08 -9.10 -8.43
C PRO A 125 -11.45 -10.14 -7.49
N ALA A 126 -10.14 -10.04 -7.22
CA ALA A 126 -9.45 -10.95 -6.31
C ALA A 126 -9.90 -10.75 -4.85
N HIS A 127 -10.14 -9.49 -4.44
CA HIS A 127 -10.67 -9.18 -3.11
C HIS A 127 -12.07 -9.72 -2.91
N LEU A 128 -12.97 -9.55 -3.90
CA LEU A 128 -14.31 -10.15 -3.88
C LEU A 128 -14.24 -11.67 -3.71
N LYS A 129 -13.38 -12.32 -4.47
CA LYS A 129 -13.21 -13.77 -4.35
C LYS A 129 -12.74 -14.19 -2.95
N GLY A 130 -11.80 -13.46 -2.37
CA GLY A 130 -11.35 -13.68 -0.98
C GLY A 130 -12.45 -13.45 0.06
N ILE A 131 -13.31 -12.45 -0.15
CA ILE A 131 -14.48 -12.18 0.70
C ILE A 131 -15.51 -13.30 0.60
N GLU A 132 -15.89 -13.71 -0.62
CA GLU A 132 -16.86 -14.80 -0.85
C GLU A 132 -16.42 -16.08 -0.15
N VAL A 133 -15.19 -16.52 -0.42
CA VAL A 133 -14.63 -17.73 0.17
C VAL A 133 -14.49 -17.61 1.70
N GLY A 134 -14.04 -16.46 2.19
CA GLY A 134 -13.93 -16.22 3.63
C GLY A 134 -15.28 -16.32 4.34
N ARG A 135 -16.33 -15.70 3.78
CA ARG A 135 -17.71 -15.77 4.32
C ARG A 135 -18.30 -17.17 4.28
N GLU A 136 -17.93 -17.98 3.30
CA GLU A 136 -18.37 -19.38 3.22
C GLU A 136 -17.69 -20.26 4.29
N LEU A 137 -16.37 -20.10 4.46
CA LEU A 137 -15.57 -20.95 5.34
C LEU A 137 -15.62 -20.53 6.82
N LEU A 138 -15.90 -19.25 7.12
CA LEU A 138 -15.93 -18.68 8.45
C LEU A 138 -17.27 -17.94 8.70
N ALA A 139 -18.39 -18.56 8.36
CA ALA A 139 -19.71 -17.94 8.33
C ALA A 139 -20.20 -17.40 9.70
N ASP A 140 -19.72 -17.96 10.79
CA ASP A 140 -20.12 -17.56 12.16
C ASP A 140 -19.35 -16.34 12.70
N VAL A 141 -18.38 -15.83 11.96
CA VAL A 141 -17.54 -14.68 12.34
C VAL A 141 -17.91 -13.45 11.52
N PRO A 142 -18.04 -12.25 12.12
CA PRO A 142 -18.26 -11.02 11.37
C PRO A 142 -17.11 -10.74 10.38
N HIS A 143 -17.44 -10.41 9.14
CA HIS A 143 -16.48 -10.02 8.11
C HIS A 143 -16.50 -8.50 7.91
N VAL A 144 -15.33 -7.88 7.83
CA VAL A 144 -15.18 -6.42 7.68
C VAL A 144 -14.28 -6.11 6.48
N ALA A 145 -14.77 -5.29 5.56
CA ALA A 145 -13.97 -4.72 4.49
C ALA A 145 -13.27 -3.44 4.95
N VAL A 146 -11.97 -3.33 4.69
CA VAL A 146 -11.15 -2.15 4.95
C VAL A 146 -10.61 -1.64 3.63
N PHE A 147 -10.94 -0.39 3.29
CA PHE A 147 -10.70 0.15 1.96
C PHE A 147 -9.46 1.06 1.92
N ASP A 148 -8.55 0.78 0.99
CA ASP A 148 -7.35 1.60 0.81
C ASP A 148 -7.65 3.04 0.36
N THR A 149 -8.78 3.26 -0.30
CA THR A 149 -9.20 4.59 -0.73
C THR A 149 -9.93 5.38 0.36
N ALA A 150 -10.37 4.73 1.46
CA ALA A 150 -11.20 5.36 2.48
C ALA A 150 -10.54 6.56 3.14
N PHE A 151 -9.24 6.49 3.43
CA PHE A 151 -8.47 7.59 4.02
C PHE A 151 -8.48 8.87 3.17
N PHE A 152 -8.61 8.71 1.84
CA PHE A 152 -8.61 9.79 0.87
C PHE A 152 -10.00 10.21 0.41
N GLN A 153 -11.06 9.59 0.96
CA GLN A 153 -12.43 9.88 0.53
C GLN A 153 -12.83 11.34 0.73
N ASN A 154 -12.31 11.96 1.79
CA ASN A 154 -12.62 13.34 2.18
C ASN A 154 -11.54 14.34 1.74
N LEU A 155 -10.77 14.04 0.69
CA LEU A 155 -9.88 15.03 0.08
C LEU A 155 -10.63 16.29 -0.28
N PRO A 156 -10.04 17.51 -0.10
CA PRO A 156 -10.58 18.74 -0.63
C PRO A 156 -10.92 18.63 -2.13
N GLU A 157 -11.99 19.26 -2.57
CA GLU A 157 -12.45 19.16 -3.97
C GLU A 157 -11.36 19.58 -4.98
N GLU A 158 -10.55 20.58 -4.64
CA GLU A 158 -9.42 21.04 -5.45
C GLU A 158 -8.32 20.00 -5.60
N ALA A 159 -8.15 19.11 -4.61
CA ALA A 159 -7.20 17.99 -4.66
C ALA A 159 -7.82 16.76 -5.33
N ALA A 160 -9.12 16.56 -5.15
CA ALA A 160 -9.81 15.37 -5.63
C ALA A 160 -10.21 15.44 -7.10
N ARG A 161 -10.47 16.64 -7.65
CA ARG A 161 -10.95 16.80 -9.03
C ARG A 161 -9.82 16.98 -10.02
N TYR A 162 -9.96 16.32 -11.16
CA TYR A 162 -9.19 16.66 -12.35
C TYR A 162 -9.81 17.83 -13.12
N GLY A 163 -9.02 18.56 -13.90
CA GLY A 163 -9.48 19.60 -14.82
C GLY A 163 -10.23 19.05 -16.05
N LEU A 164 -10.98 17.96 -15.87
CA LEU A 164 -11.79 17.32 -16.90
C LEU A 164 -13.17 17.98 -16.99
N ASN A 165 -13.84 17.85 -18.15
CA ASN A 165 -15.25 18.25 -18.28
C ASN A 165 -16.08 17.64 -17.14
N ARG A 166 -16.76 18.50 -16.38
CA ARG A 166 -17.45 18.11 -15.15
C ARG A 166 -18.51 17.02 -15.38
N LYS A 167 -19.31 17.15 -16.43
CA LYS A 167 -20.37 16.17 -16.75
C LYS A 167 -19.74 14.79 -17.05
N VAL A 168 -18.63 14.75 -17.76
CA VAL A 168 -17.91 13.51 -18.06
C VAL A 168 -17.33 12.92 -16.77
N ALA A 169 -16.65 13.74 -15.96
CA ALA A 169 -16.09 13.28 -14.70
C ALA A 169 -17.16 12.73 -13.74
N ASP A 170 -18.29 13.42 -13.60
CA ASP A 170 -19.38 12.98 -12.72
C ASP A 170 -20.07 11.72 -13.24
N THR A 171 -20.30 11.60 -14.57
CA THR A 171 -20.95 10.44 -15.19
C THR A 171 -20.13 9.16 -15.00
N TYR A 172 -18.80 9.27 -15.13
CA TYR A 172 -17.90 8.10 -15.07
C TYR A 172 -17.13 8.01 -13.76
N SER A 173 -17.52 8.76 -12.74
CA SER A 173 -16.89 8.77 -11.41
C SER A 173 -15.39 9.03 -11.45
N ILE A 174 -14.92 9.88 -12.39
CA ILE A 174 -13.50 10.20 -12.56
C ILE A 174 -13.08 11.27 -11.56
N ARG A 175 -12.30 10.85 -10.57
CA ARG A 175 -11.64 11.70 -9.57
C ARG A 175 -10.42 11.01 -9.02
N ARG A 176 -9.63 11.72 -8.21
CA ARG A 176 -8.57 11.12 -7.39
C ARG A 176 -9.20 10.36 -6.24
N TYR A 177 -8.89 9.07 -6.12
CA TYR A 177 -9.28 8.19 -5.01
C TYR A 177 -8.10 7.89 -4.09
N GLY A 178 -6.88 7.86 -4.64
CA GLY A 178 -5.70 7.42 -3.91
C GLY A 178 -5.63 5.91 -3.73
N ALA A 179 -4.59 5.44 -3.10
CA ALA A 179 -4.42 4.07 -2.63
C ALA A 179 -3.38 4.01 -1.51
N HIS A 180 -3.17 2.82 -0.91
CA HIS A 180 -2.35 2.61 0.30
C HIS A 180 -2.85 3.42 1.52
N GLY A 181 -4.12 3.84 1.51
CA GLY A 181 -4.70 4.67 2.57
C GLY A 181 -4.64 4.01 3.93
N THR A 182 -4.79 2.69 4.01
CA THR A 182 -4.61 1.92 5.24
C THR A 182 -3.23 2.16 5.86
N SER A 183 -2.16 2.11 5.06
CA SER A 183 -0.80 2.40 5.50
C SER A 183 -0.60 3.88 5.84
N HIS A 184 -1.04 4.79 4.97
CA HIS A 184 -0.90 6.24 5.20
C HIS A 184 -1.59 6.70 6.49
N HIS A 185 -2.81 6.24 6.73
CA HIS A 185 -3.59 6.55 7.94
C HIS A 185 -2.90 5.99 9.19
N PHE A 186 -2.49 4.73 9.15
CA PHE A 186 -1.82 4.09 10.27
C PHE A 186 -0.53 4.82 10.63
N VAL A 187 0.34 5.05 9.65
CA VAL A 187 1.65 5.68 9.87
C VAL A 187 1.49 7.11 10.36
N SER A 188 0.62 7.93 9.75
CA SER A 188 0.42 9.32 10.19
C SER A 188 -0.12 9.39 11.62
N GLY A 189 -1.10 8.55 11.97
CA GLY A 189 -1.65 8.49 13.32
C GLY A 189 -0.63 8.03 14.39
N GLU A 190 0.22 7.06 14.07
CA GLU A 190 1.29 6.62 14.97
C GLU A 190 2.40 7.68 15.14
N ILE A 191 2.70 8.46 14.09
CA ILE A 191 3.62 9.60 14.17
C ILE A 191 3.03 10.72 15.05
N SER A 192 1.73 11.04 14.90
CA SER A 192 1.04 12.02 15.76
C SER A 192 1.13 11.60 17.23
N LYS A 193 0.86 10.35 17.55
CA LYS A 193 1.00 9.80 18.93
C LYS A 193 2.45 9.89 19.42
N ARG A 194 3.42 9.50 18.59
CA ARG A 194 4.85 9.51 18.95
C ARG A 194 5.37 10.91 19.25
N LEU A 195 4.91 11.92 18.50
CA LEU A 195 5.30 13.31 18.68
C LEU A 195 4.42 14.06 19.70
N GLY A 196 3.34 13.42 20.20
CA GLY A 196 2.41 14.01 21.17
C GLY A 196 1.66 15.22 20.63
N ARG A 197 1.38 15.24 19.30
CA ARG A 197 0.74 16.35 18.59
C ARG A 197 -0.27 15.83 17.59
N ASP A 198 -1.43 16.45 17.52
CA ASP A 198 -2.52 16.19 16.56
C ASP A 198 -2.65 17.27 15.47
N ASP A 199 -1.88 18.35 15.59
CA ASP A 199 -1.87 19.49 14.66
C ASP A 199 -0.75 19.43 13.61
N LEU A 200 -0.18 18.26 13.36
CA LEU A 200 0.97 18.08 12.48
C LEU A 200 0.62 18.24 11.00
N LYS A 201 1.58 18.83 10.26
CA LYS A 201 1.69 18.76 8.80
C LYS A 201 2.67 17.65 8.44
N GLN A 202 2.15 16.53 7.94
CA GLN A 202 2.94 15.34 7.70
C GLN A 202 2.99 14.98 6.22
N ILE A 203 4.14 14.47 5.78
CA ILE A 203 4.29 13.78 4.50
C ILE A 203 4.60 12.32 4.79
N VAL A 204 3.78 11.41 4.30
CA VAL A 204 4.02 9.96 4.39
C VAL A 204 4.42 9.44 3.03
N LEU A 205 5.60 8.84 2.95
CA LEU A 205 6.19 8.24 1.75
C LEU A 205 6.09 6.72 1.88
N HIS A 206 5.02 6.14 1.34
CA HIS A 206 4.86 4.68 1.23
C HIS A 206 5.59 4.20 -0.03
N LEU A 207 6.83 3.75 0.13
CA LEU A 207 7.70 3.37 -0.98
C LEU A 207 7.92 1.85 -0.99
N GLY A 208 7.13 1.16 -1.78
CA GLY A 208 7.24 -0.26 -2.08
C GLY A 208 7.47 -0.51 -3.57
N ASN A 209 7.12 -1.70 -4.07
CA ASN A 209 7.05 -1.94 -5.51
C ASN A 209 5.96 -1.07 -6.18
N GLY A 210 4.79 -0.91 -5.53
CA GLY A 210 3.91 0.24 -5.69
C GLY A 210 4.31 1.34 -4.72
N ALA A 211 4.24 2.61 -5.13
CA ALA A 211 4.66 3.73 -4.30
C ALA A 211 3.66 4.89 -4.36
N SER A 212 3.44 5.52 -3.22
CA SER A 212 2.61 6.71 -3.10
C SER A 212 3.12 7.65 -2.01
N VAL A 213 2.73 8.91 -2.11
CA VAL A 213 2.96 9.91 -1.08
C VAL A 213 1.65 10.60 -0.75
N SER A 214 1.44 10.91 0.52
CA SER A 214 0.31 11.71 0.98
C SER A 214 0.76 12.92 1.80
N ALA A 215 -0.04 13.98 1.73
CA ALA A 215 0.00 15.11 2.64
C ALA A 215 -1.14 14.96 3.65
N VAL A 216 -0.80 15.04 4.93
CA VAL A 216 -1.73 14.86 6.04
C VAL A 216 -1.64 16.07 6.97
N VAL A 217 -2.78 16.69 7.26
CA VAL A 217 -2.88 17.82 8.20
C VAL A 217 -3.95 17.48 9.23
N ASN A 218 -3.60 17.56 10.52
CA ASN A 218 -4.51 17.26 11.61
C ASN A 218 -5.17 15.87 11.45
N ASP A 219 -4.34 14.86 11.15
CA ASP A 219 -4.73 13.46 10.91
C ASP A 219 -5.70 13.24 9.73
N ARG A 220 -5.85 14.23 8.84
CA ARG A 220 -6.67 14.14 7.62
C ARG A 220 -5.81 14.26 6.38
N ALA A 221 -6.00 13.37 5.43
CA ALA A 221 -5.36 13.51 4.12
C ALA A 221 -5.91 14.76 3.41
N VAL A 222 -4.98 15.61 2.93
CA VAL A 222 -5.31 16.79 2.13
C VAL A 222 -4.84 16.64 0.69
N GLU A 223 -3.93 15.68 0.42
CA GLU A 223 -3.44 15.38 -0.91
C GLU A 223 -2.88 13.93 -0.96
N THR A 224 -2.88 13.31 -2.14
CA THR A 224 -2.22 12.03 -2.39
C THR A 224 -1.77 11.91 -3.85
N SER A 225 -0.71 11.16 -4.10
CA SER A 225 -0.10 11.05 -5.43
C SER A 225 -0.81 10.08 -6.38
N MET A 226 -1.44 9.02 -5.86
CA MET A 226 -2.22 8.11 -6.70
C MET A 226 -3.58 8.76 -7.03
N GLY A 227 -4.05 8.53 -8.25
CA GLY A 227 -5.20 9.22 -8.80
C GLY A 227 -6.47 8.38 -8.86
N LEU A 228 -7.08 8.32 -10.06
CA LEU A 228 -8.22 7.45 -10.36
C LEU A 228 -7.86 5.98 -10.09
N THR A 229 -6.64 5.61 -10.46
CA THR A 229 -6.05 4.29 -10.26
C THR A 229 -4.68 4.40 -9.59
N PRO A 230 -4.07 3.30 -9.13
CA PRO A 230 -2.71 3.31 -8.59
C PRO A 230 -1.60 3.51 -9.65
N LEU A 231 -1.90 4.04 -10.84
CA LEU A 231 -0.93 4.31 -11.90
C LEU A 231 -0.31 5.71 -11.78
N GLU A 232 -1.13 6.75 -11.53
CA GLU A 232 -0.69 8.14 -11.39
C GLU A 232 0.28 8.31 -10.23
N GLY A 233 1.20 9.27 -10.33
CA GLY A 233 2.03 9.71 -9.22
C GLY A 233 3.50 9.39 -9.38
N LEU A 234 4.06 8.70 -8.39
CA LEU A 234 5.47 8.36 -8.31
C LEU A 234 5.88 7.36 -9.38
N VAL A 235 7.15 7.38 -9.76
CA VAL A 235 7.77 6.26 -10.51
C VAL A 235 7.80 5.05 -9.58
N MET A 236 7.43 3.88 -10.07
CA MET A 236 7.31 2.66 -9.27
C MET A 236 8.17 1.53 -9.86
N GLY A 237 8.11 0.35 -9.30
CA GLY A 237 8.87 -0.80 -9.80
C GLY A 237 8.59 -1.10 -11.28
N GLY A 238 7.30 -1.20 -11.65
CA GLY A 238 6.88 -1.50 -13.03
C GLY A 238 5.94 -0.46 -13.65
N ARG A 239 5.52 0.58 -12.91
CA ARG A 239 4.55 1.60 -13.35
C ARG A 239 5.24 2.92 -13.64
N THR A 240 4.75 3.62 -14.69
CA THR A 240 5.30 4.91 -15.10
C THR A 240 5.23 5.98 -14.01
N GLY A 241 4.17 5.99 -13.18
CA GLY A 241 3.73 7.19 -12.49
C GLY A 241 3.19 8.23 -13.50
N ASP A 242 3.31 9.52 -13.15
CA ASP A 242 2.84 10.60 -14.04
C ASP A 242 3.47 10.53 -15.43
N ILE A 243 2.62 10.67 -16.42
CA ILE A 243 2.99 10.79 -17.81
C ILE A 243 2.04 11.79 -18.49
N ASP A 244 2.47 12.46 -19.53
CA ASP A 244 1.57 13.27 -20.34
C ASP A 244 0.48 12.35 -20.95
N PRO A 245 -0.81 12.60 -20.71
CA PRO A 245 -1.90 11.81 -21.31
C PRO A 245 -1.82 11.71 -22.82
N ALA A 246 -1.23 12.71 -23.49
CA ALA A 246 -1.04 12.71 -24.94
C ALA A 246 -0.09 11.59 -25.41
N ALA A 247 0.73 11.01 -24.51
CA ALA A 247 1.57 9.85 -24.84
C ALA A 247 0.72 8.64 -25.26
N VAL A 248 -0.46 8.43 -24.66
CA VAL A 248 -1.42 7.39 -25.06
C VAL A 248 -1.81 7.59 -26.54
N PHE A 249 -2.25 8.81 -26.90
CA PHE A 249 -2.70 9.11 -28.26
C PHE A 249 -1.56 9.03 -29.26
N HIS A 250 -0.34 9.39 -28.86
CA HIS A 250 0.84 9.29 -29.68
C HIS A 250 1.19 7.81 -29.98
N LEU A 251 1.20 6.95 -28.96
CA LEU A 251 1.49 5.52 -29.13
C LEU A 251 0.45 4.82 -30.01
N VAL A 252 -0.84 5.13 -29.84
CA VAL A 252 -1.90 4.61 -30.72
C VAL A 252 -1.67 5.05 -32.18
N ARG A 253 -1.40 6.34 -32.42
CA ARG A 253 -1.33 6.89 -33.79
C ARG A 253 -0.02 6.57 -34.52
N VAL A 254 1.10 6.53 -33.78
CA VAL A 254 2.45 6.43 -34.37
C VAL A 254 3.01 5.02 -34.28
N ALA A 255 2.85 4.36 -33.12
CA ALA A 255 3.32 3.00 -32.89
C ALA A 255 2.28 1.92 -33.23
N GLY A 256 1.02 2.31 -33.44
CA GLY A 256 -0.07 1.38 -33.74
C GLY A 256 -0.49 0.48 -32.55
N MET A 257 -0.08 0.87 -31.33
CA MET A 257 -0.42 0.10 -30.13
C MET A 257 -1.90 0.21 -29.80
N SER A 258 -2.49 -0.90 -29.36
CA SER A 258 -3.83 -0.94 -28.78
C SER A 258 -3.84 -0.30 -27.39
N ILE A 259 -5.04 0.05 -26.89
CA ILE A 259 -5.20 0.58 -25.53
C ILE A 259 -4.74 -0.45 -24.50
N ASP A 260 -5.02 -1.74 -24.69
CA ASP A 260 -4.62 -2.81 -23.76
C ASP A 260 -3.09 -2.99 -23.72
N GLU A 261 -2.41 -2.89 -24.86
CA GLU A 261 -0.94 -2.90 -24.91
C GLU A 261 -0.34 -1.69 -24.17
N ILE A 262 -0.95 -0.51 -24.29
CA ILE A 262 -0.49 0.70 -23.60
C ILE A 262 -0.75 0.58 -22.10
N ASP A 263 -1.92 0.07 -21.69
CA ASP A 263 -2.24 -0.18 -20.29
C ASP A 263 -1.22 -1.17 -19.68
N HIS A 264 -0.93 -2.26 -20.39
CA HIS A 264 0.10 -3.23 -19.96
C HIS A 264 1.50 -2.58 -19.87
N LEU A 265 1.90 -1.81 -20.87
CA LEU A 265 3.18 -1.08 -20.89
C LEU A 265 3.31 -0.17 -19.67
N PHE A 266 2.29 0.66 -19.40
CA PHE A 266 2.35 1.65 -18.32
C PHE A 266 2.29 1.02 -16.93
N ASN A 267 1.57 -0.10 -16.77
CA ASN A 267 1.38 -0.76 -15.49
C ASN A 267 2.42 -1.83 -15.15
N ARG A 268 3.09 -2.44 -16.17
CA ARG A 268 3.92 -3.64 -15.97
C ARG A 268 5.34 -3.54 -16.52
N GLU A 269 5.56 -2.75 -17.56
CA GLU A 269 6.83 -2.73 -18.31
C GLU A 269 7.54 -1.37 -18.24
N SER A 270 7.08 -0.47 -17.40
CA SER A 270 7.60 0.87 -17.21
C SER A 270 8.28 1.04 -15.84
N GLY A 271 8.38 2.25 -15.35
CA GLY A 271 9.01 2.54 -14.06
C GLY A 271 10.48 2.14 -14.02
N MET A 272 10.95 1.68 -12.86
CA MET A 272 12.34 1.24 -12.69
C MET A 272 12.67 0.08 -13.62
N ARG A 273 11.74 -0.87 -13.79
CA ARG A 273 11.89 -1.97 -14.75
C ARG A 273 12.09 -1.49 -16.18
N GLY A 274 11.28 -0.55 -16.63
CA GLY A 274 11.40 0.00 -17.99
C GLY A 274 12.68 0.80 -18.20
N LEU A 275 13.18 1.47 -17.17
CA LEU A 275 14.37 2.30 -17.23
C LEU A 275 15.68 1.49 -17.12
N THR A 276 15.66 0.35 -16.38
CA THR A 276 16.89 -0.37 -16.00
C THR A 276 16.85 -1.87 -16.31
N GLY A 277 15.71 -2.42 -16.70
CA GLY A 277 15.46 -3.85 -16.77
C GLY A 277 15.21 -4.50 -15.39
N GLN A 278 15.32 -3.75 -14.29
CA GLN A 278 15.18 -4.24 -12.92
C GLN A 278 14.11 -3.46 -12.16
N GLN A 279 13.24 -4.16 -11.43
CA GLN A 279 12.24 -3.50 -10.56
C GLN A 279 12.64 -3.53 -9.08
N ASP A 280 13.60 -4.36 -8.70
CA ASP A 280 14.15 -4.43 -7.34
C ASP A 280 15.23 -3.36 -7.17
N MET A 281 15.01 -2.41 -6.25
CA MET A 281 15.94 -1.31 -6.01
C MET A 281 17.33 -1.78 -5.59
N ARG A 282 17.46 -2.96 -4.98
CA ARG A 282 18.76 -3.54 -4.61
C ARG A 282 19.56 -3.88 -5.87
N GLU A 283 18.90 -4.43 -6.88
CA GLU A 283 19.53 -4.73 -8.17
C GLU A 283 19.85 -3.45 -8.95
N VAL A 284 18.96 -2.46 -8.91
CA VAL A 284 19.23 -1.14 -9.53
C VAL A 284 20.48 -0.50 -8.90
N TRP A 285 20.59 -0.50 -7.57
CA TRP A 285 21.78 0.02 -6.90
C TRP A 285 23.05 -0.77 -7.22
N ARG A 286 22.95 -2.09 -7.39
CA ARG A 286 24.08 -2.92 -7.83
C ARG A 286 24.59 -2.51 -9.23
N LEU A 287 23.65 -2.19 -10.15
CA LEU A 287 24.02 -1.65 -11.46
C LEU A 287 24.70 -0.27 -11.35
N VAL A 288 24.17 0.62 -10.52
CA VAL A 288 24.78 1.94 -10.24
C VAL A 288 26.22 1.78 -9.73
N ASP A 289 26.42 0.88 -8.76
CA ASP A 289 27.74 0.60 -8.15
C ASP A 289 28.71 -0.05 -9.15
N ALA A 290 28.19 -0.75 -10.18
CA ALA A 290 28.95 -1.26 -11.30
C ALA A 290 29.25 -0.21 -12.38
N GLY A 291 28.80 1.04 -12.22
CA GLY A 291 29.04 2.13 -13.16
C GLY A 291 28.02 2.24 -14.30
N ASP A 292 26.87 1.58 -14.20
CA ASP A 292 25.80 1.70 -15.21
C ASP A 292 25.14 3.08 -15.14
N GLN A 293 25.32 3.87 -16.19
CA GLN A 293 24.79 5.23 -16.28
C GLN A 293 23.26 5.25 -16.39
N ASN A 294 22.65 4.29 -17.10
CA ASN A 294 21.19 4.23 -17.21
C ASN A 294 20.54 3.95 -15.84
N ALA A 295 21.15 3.09 -15.04
CA ALA A 295 20.68 2.83 -13.67
C ALA A 295 20.84 4.08 -12.78
N ARG A 296 21.92 4.85 -12.93
CA ARG A 296 22.10 6.13 -12.23
C ARG A 296 21.05 7.15 -12.64
N ASP A 297 20.80 7.32 -13.94
CA ASP A 297 19.78 8.21 -14.47
C ASP A 297 18.38 7.81 -13.99
N ALA A 298 18.09 6.51 -13.92
CA ALA A 298 16.82 6.00 -13.40
C ALA A 298 16.61 6.35 -11.92
N ILE A 299 17.65 6.23 -11.09
CA ILE A 299 17.60 6.70 -9.68
C ILE A 299 17.34 8.20 -9.62
N ASP A 300 17.98 8.99 -10.48
CA ASP A 300 17.77 10.44 -10.50
C ASP A 300 16.34 10.79 -10.92
N VAL A 301 15.75 10.09 -11.87
CA VAL A 301 14.32 10.22 -12.28
C VAL A 301 13.42 9.86 -11.10
N TYR A 302 13.67 8.74 -10.41
CA TYR A 302 12.90 8.29 -9.25
C TYR A 302 12.92 9.33 -8.13
N VAL A 303 14.11 9.74 -7.70
CA VAL A 303 14.26 10.72 -6.60
C VAL A 303 13.73 12.10 -7.01
N HIS A 304 13.89 12.51 -8.27
CA HIS A 304 13.34 13.77 -8.77
C HIS A 304 11.81 13.79 -8.69
N ARG A 305 11.14 12.68 -9.02
CA ARG A 305 9.69 12.57 -8.88
C ARG A 305 9.25 12.64 -7.41
N LEU A 306 9.96 11.97 -6.50
CA LEU A 306 9.73 12.10 -5.06
C LEU A 306 9.84 13.56 -4.60
N LEU A 307 10.92 14.23 -5.01
CA LEU A 307 11.17 15.63 -4.64
C LEU A 307 10.05 16.57 -5.13
N LYS A 308 9.56 16.36 -6.38
CA LYS A 308 8.43 17.14 -6.91
C LYS A 308 7.18 17.02 -6.04
N TYR A 309 6.79 15.81 -5.67
CA TYR A 309 5.62 15.56 -4.84
C TYR A 309 5.79 16.12 -3.42
N VAL A 310 6.93 15.85 -2.79
CA VAL A 310 7.25 16.38 -1.46
C VAL A 310 7.22 17.92 -1.48
N GLY A 311 7.86 18.55 -2.45
CA GLY A 311 7.88 20.01 -2.58
C GLY A 311 6.50 20.61 -2.82
N ALA A 312 5.70 20.00 -3.71
CA ALA A 312 4.32 20.42 -3.97
C ALA A 312 3.46 20.30 -2.70
N TYR A 313 3.58 19.21 -1.95
CA TYR A 313 2.78 18.98 -0.75
C TYR A 313 3.20 19.87 0.42
N ILE A 314 4.48 20.21 0.55
CA ILE A 314 4.94 21.25 1.49
C ILE A 314 4.27 22.59 1.15
N ALA A 315 4.19 22.96 -0.12
CA ALA A 315 3.53 24.19 -0.55
C ALA A 315 2.00 24.14 -0.29
N VAL A 316 1.33 23.01 -0.61
CA VAL A 316 -0.10 22.82 -0.34
C VAL A 316 -0.44 22.97 1.14
N MET A 317 0.37 22.35 2.02
CA MET A 317 0.17 22.45 3.48
C MET A 317 0.66 23.77 4.09
N GLY A 318 1.43 24.57 3.36
CA GLY A 318 2.08 25.77 3.90
C GLY A 318 3.15 25.43 4.95
N GLY A 319 3.92 24.38 4.74
CA GLY A 319 4.98 23.88 5.61
C GLY A 319 4.93 22.37 5.84
N VAL A 320 5.86 21.84 6.63
CA VAL A 320 5.94 20.43 7.02
C VAL A 320 6.59 20.30 8.39
N ASP A 321 6.01 19.50 9.27
CA ASP A 321 6.56 19.16 10.59
C ASP A 321 7.28 17.79 10.56
N ALA A 322 6.77 16.83 9.82
CA ALA A 322 7.32 15.47 9.74
C ALA A 322 7.27 14.89 8.33
N ILE A 323 8.32 14.15 7.96
CA ILE A 323 8.37 13.31 6.76
C ILE A 323 8.69 11.89 7.19
N THR A 324 7.84 10.94 6.80
CA THR A 324 7.98 9.55 7.22
C THR A 324 8.15 8.63 6.01
N PHE A 325 9.20 7.81 6.06
CA PHE A 325 9.47 6.76 5.08
C PHE A 325 8.93 5.42 5.59
N THR A 326 8.18 4.72 4.76
CA THR A 326 7.58 3.43 5.11
C THR A 326 7.51 2.51 3.89
N ALA A 327 7.11 1.27 4.10
CA ALA A 327 7.12 0.19 3.14
C ALA A 327 8.52 -0.22 2.65
N GLY A 328 8.59 -1.28 1.86
CA GLY A 328 9.82 -2.02 1.59
C GLY A 328 11.03 -1.18 1.18
N ILE A 329 10.89 -0.23 0.25
CA ILE A 329 11.97 0.69 -0.17
C ILE A 329 12.15 1.78 0.90
N GLY A 330 11.06 2.39 1.38
CA GLY A 330 11.12 3.46 2.38
C GLY A 330 11.83 3.02 3.66
N GLU A 331 11.59 1.80 4.12
CA GLU A 331 12.19 1.23 5.32
C GLU A 331 13.63 0.76 5.13
N ASN A 332 13.98 0.22 3.96
CA ASN A 332 15.24 -0.50 3.78
C ASN A 332 16.25 0.20 2.87
N ASP A 333 15.86 1.22 2.11
CA ASP A 333 16.77 1.92 1.19
C ASP A 333 17.25 3.26 1.77
N SER A 334 18.35 3.20 2.54
CA SER A 334 18.98 4.37 3.14
C SER A 334 19.54 5.36 2.09
N ARG A 335 19.88 4.88 0.88
CA ARG A 335 20.43 5.70 -0.20
C ARG A 335 19.35 6.60 -0.82
N VAL A 336 18.15 6.06 -1.08
CA VAL A 336 17.00 6.85 -1.53
C VAL A 336 16.63 7.90 -0.49
N ARG A 337 16.56 7.53 0.80
CA ARG A 337 16.26 8.48 1.87
C ARG A 337 17.30 9.60 1.95
N ALA A 338 18.58 9.25 1.89
CA ALA A 338 19.67 10.23 1.92
C ALA A 338 19.62 11.19 0.73
N GLU A 339 19.40 10.66 -0.50
CA GLU A 339 19.32 11.48 -1.71
C GLU A 339 18.14 12.48 -1.65
N LEU A 340 16.97 12.05 -1.21
CA LEU A 340 15.82 12.93 -1.08
C LEU A 340 16.06 13.99 0.00
N CYS A 341 16.50 13.60 1.20
CA CYS A 341 16.74 14.52 2.32
C CYS A 341 17.85 15.55 1.98
N ARG A 342 18.90 15.13 1.29
CA ARG A 342 19.95 16.05 0.80
C ARG A 342 19.37 17.13 -0.11
N ARG A 343 18.45 16.80 -1.00
CA ARG A 343 17.78 17.76 -1.89
C ARG A 343 16.80 18.69 -1.16
N LEU A 344 16.37 18.31 0.05
CA LEU A 344 15.50 19.11 0.93
C LEU A 344 16.28 19.93 1.97
N SER A 345 17.62 19.92 1.94
CA SER A 345 18.47 20.59 2.93
C SER A 345 18.24 22.12 3.04
N TYR A 346 17.79 22.74 1.96
CA TYR A 346 17.43 24.18 1.93
C TYR A 346 16.20 24.51 2.80
N LEU A 347 15.38 23.51 3.14
CA LEU A 347 14.25 23.61 4.08
C LEU A 347 14.68 23.31 5.53
N GLY A 348 15.98 23.17 5.78
CA GLY A 348 16.50 22.83 7.10
C GLY A 348 16.42 21.33 7.44
N VAL A 349 16.09 20.47 6.46
CA VAL A 349 16.13 19.02 6.64
C VAL A 349 17.57 18.55 6.82
N ARG A 350 17.84 17.84 7.93
CA ARG A 350 19.14 17.25 8.26
C ARG A 350 18.93 15.85 8.79
N ILE A 351 19.64 14.87 8.23
CA ILE A 351 19.59 13.49 8.71
C ILE A 351 20.93 13.07 9.31
N ASP A 352 20.85 12.20 10.30
CA ASP A 352 21.98 11.47 10.86
C ASP A 352 22.29 10.27 9.97
N ALA A 353 23.52 10.20 9.47
CA ALA A 353 23.93 9.14 8.53
C ALA A 353 23.98 7.76 9.18
N GLU A 354 24.36 7.68 10.47
CA GLU A 354 24.43 6.41 11.20
C GLU A 354 23.02 5.90 11.51
N ALA A 355 22.13 6.77 12.01
CA ALA A 355 20.73 6.43 12.24
C ALA A 355 20.01 6.02 10.93
N ASN A 356 20.30 6.72 9.81
CA ASN A 356 19.74 6.38 8.51
C ASN A 356 20.22 5.03 7.97
N ALA A 357 21.40 4.57 8.36
CA ALA A 357 21.96 3.28 7.91
C ALA A 357 21.36 2.08 8.65
N VAL A 358 20.73 2.29 9.80
CA VAL A 358 20.15 1.22 10.62
C VAL A 358 18.95 0.59 9.90
N ARG A 359 18.94 -0.73 9.80
CA ARG A 359 17.75 -1.49 9.39
C ARG A 359 16.89 -1.69 10.63
N ALA A 360 15.80 -0.93 10.72
CA ALA A 360 14.95 -0.90 11.89
C ALA A 360 13.75 -1.84 11.76
N SER A 361 13.45 -2.59 12.83
CA SER A 361 12.18 -3.31 13.02
C SER A 361 11.15 -2.47 13.78
N GLU A 362 11.59 -1.34 14.35
CA GLU A 362 10.78 -0.39 15.13
C GLU A 362 10.96 1.02 14.55
N PRO A 363 10.04 1.96 14.83
CA PRO A 363 10.15 3.34 14.35
C PRO A 363 11.43 4.03 14.83
N VAL A 364 12.22 4.55 13.89
CA VAL A 364 13.49 5.26 14.16
C VAL A 364 13.44 6.66 13.60
N THR A 365 13.68 7.66 14.45
CA THR A 365 13.93 9.02 14.01
C THR A 365 15.35 9.11 13.46
N ILE A 366 15.49 9.52 12.21
CA ILE A 366 16.77 9.65 11.50
C ILE A 366 17.16 11.12 11.26
N SER A 367 16.34 12.09 11.67
CA SER A 367 16.72 13.50 11.65
C SER A 367 17.64 13.84 12.82
N THR A 368 18.59 14.79 12.59
CA THR A 368 19.40 15.33 13.67
C THR A 368 18.58 16.30 14.55
N PRO A 369 19.01 16.61 15.78
CA PRO A 369 18.32 17.58 16.63
C PRO A 369 18.17 18.98 16.01
N GLU A 370 19.08 19.35 15.10
CA GLU A 370 19.06 20.65 14.41
C GLU A 370 18.17 20.67 13.16
N SER A 371 17.57 19.53 12.81
CA SER A 371 16.65 19.48 11.68
C SER A 371 15.35 20.21 11.99
N SER A 372 14.92 21.08 11.06
CA SER A 372 13.64 21.78 11.17
C SER A 372 12.43 20.86 10.95
N VAL A 373 12.65 19.67 10.43
CA VAL A 373 11.61 18.68 10.10
C VAL A 373 12.01 17.35 10.73
N VAL A 374 11.09 16.69 11.41
CA VAL A 374 11.31 15.34 11.93
C VAL A 374 11.28 14.34 10.78
N ILE A 375 12.35 13.57 10.62
CA ILE A 375 12.42 12.51 9.62
C ILE A 375 12.41 11.15 10.33
N THR A 376 11.45 10.31 9.96
CA THR A 376 11.28 8.99 10.60
C THR A 376 11.26 7.88 9.55
N VAL A 377 11.90 6.76 9.87
CA VAL A 377 11.66 5.48 9.21
C VAL A 377 10.67 4.71 10.07
N PHE A 378 9.54 4.35 9.50
CA PHE A 378 8.45 3.71 10.24
C PHE A 378 8.05 2.40 9.52
N PRO A 379 8.33 1.22 10.11
CA PRO A 379 7.84 -0.06 9.60
C PRO A 379 6.31 -0.09 9.63
N THR A 380 5.67 -0.12 8.44
CA THR A 380 4.21 -0.20 8.38
C THR A 380 3.72 -1.58 8.79
N ASN A 381 2.53 -1.61 9.38
CA ASN A 381 1.83 -2.86 9.71
C ASN A 381 0.37 -2.74 9.25
N GLU A 382 0.17 -3.04 7.96
CA GLU A 382 -1.15 -2.93 7.33
C GLU A 382 -2.14 -3.95 7.93
N GLU A 383 -1.67 -5.14 8.29
CA GLU A 383 -2.48 -6.17 8.91
C GLU A 383 -2.99 -5.72 10.29
N LEU A 384 -2.14 -5.10 11.10
CA LEU A 384 -2.58 -4.50 12.37
C LEU A 384 -3.55 -3.35 12.17
N ALA A 385 -3.31 -2.51 11.15
CA ALA A 385 -4.19 -1.40 10.80
C ALA A 385 -5.58 -1.91 10.40
N ILE A 386 -5.66 -2.98 9.59
CA ILE A 386 -6.91 -3.63 9.20
C ILE A 386 -7.60 -4.24 10.42
N ALA A 387 -6.87 -4.96 11.26
CA ALA A 387 -7.41 -5.58 12.47
C ALA A 387 -8.00 -4.53 13.42
N ARG A 388 -7.30 -3.43 13.67
CA ARG A 388 -7.79 -2.32 14.51
C ARG A 388 -9.04 -1.65 13.92
N GLN A 389 -9.08 -1.44 12.62
CA GLN A 389 -10.27 -0.90 11.95
C GLN A 389 -11.46 -1.88 12.03
N ALA A 390 -11.21 -3.18 11.83
CA ALA A 390 -12.26 -4.19 11.88
C ALA A 390 -12.98 -4.20 13.24
N VAL A 391 -12.24 -4.15 14.35
CA VAL A 391 -12.84 -4.18 15.70
C VAL A 391 -13.60 -2.91 16.09
N THR A 392 -13.46 -1.80 15.33
CA THR A 392 -14.26 -0.59 15.59
C THR A 392 -15.74 -0.74 15.25
N LEU A 393 -16.11 -1.78 14.50
CA LEU A 393 -17.48 -2.04 14.05
C LEU A 393 -18.19 -3.15 14.85
N LEU A 394 -17.54 -3.71 15.85
CA LEU A 394 -18.05 -4.75 16.73
C LEU A 394 -18.52 -4.14 18.08
#